data_baf69d9156c86f553fdbf9e8c3d7a7b8
#
_entry.id   baf69d9156c86f553fdbf9e8c3d7a7b8
#
_cell.length_a   1.000
_cell.length_b   1.000
_cell.length_c   1.000
_cell.angle_alpha   90.00
_cell.angle_beta   90.00
_cell.angle_gamma   90.00
#
_symmetry.space_group_name_H-M   'P 1'
#
loop_
_entity.id
_entity.type
_entity.pdbx_description
1 polymer ?
#
loop_
_entity_poly.entity_id
_entity_poly.type
_entity_poly.pdbx_seq_one_letter_code
_entity_poly.pdbx_strand_id
1 'polypeptide(L)'
;MRKFILLLTLFFSTVVFAVEPKFNVNFKQTKKEIESSSPGKIEVLELFWYGCIHCYSMDPYLEKWADKLPEYVVFKRIPAIPRKSWVPGAKAYFALETLDLEGK
;
A
#
# COMPACT_ATOMS: atom_id res chain seq x y z
N MET A 1 42.02 12.96 27.39
CA MET A 1 40.89 13.85 27.03
C MET A 1 40.19 13.47 25.72
N ARG A 2 40.94 13.24 24.62
CA ARG A 2 40.31 12.88 23.29
C ARG A 2 39.50 11.59 23.29
N LYS A 3 39.84 10.58 24.09
CA LYS A 3 39.09 9.31 24.22
C LYS A 3 37.84 9.44 25.09
N PHE A 4 37.76 10.40 25.99
CA PHE A 4 36.60 10.66 26.83
C PHE A 4 35.49 11.41 26.10
N ILE A 5 35.87 12.26 25.14
CA ILE A 5 34.91 12.99 24.28
C ILE A 5 34.24 12.02 23.29
N LEU A 6 34.95 11.01 22.77
CA LEU A 6 34.40 10.00 21.87
C LEU A 6 33.37 9.07 22.57
N LEU A 7 33.54 8.84 23.88
CA LEU A 7 32.58 8.06 24.68
C LEU A 7 31.30 8.86 24.99
N LEU A 8 31.40 10.17 25.10
CA LEU A 8 30.23 11.03 25.40
C LEU A 8 29.31 11.21 24.16
N THR A 9 29.86 11.15 22.94
CA THR A 9 29.08 11.28 21.72
C THR A 9 28.26 10.02 21.38
N LEU A 10 28.66 8.85 21.90
CA LEU A 10 27.92 7.60 21.69
C LEU A 10 26.63 7.52 22.54
N PHE A 11 26.45 8.35 23.54
CA PHE A 11 25.27 8.38 24.42
C PHE A 11 24.14 9.27 23.91
N PHE A 12 24.35 10.04 22.85
CA PHE A 12 23.30 10.83 22.20
C PHE A 12 22.63 10.03 21.09
N SER A 13 22.20 8.81 21.40
CA SER A 13 21.26 8.08 20.56
C SER A 13 19.94 8.84 20.62
N THR A 14 19.58 9.54 19.54
CA THR A 14 18.27 10.17 19.41
C THR A 14 17.23 9.08 19.46
N VAL A 15 16.49 9.01 20.55
CA VAL A 15 15.32 8.15 20.68
C VAL A 15 14.27 8.72 19.73
N VAL A 16 14.14 8.13 18.55
CA VAL A 16 13.06 8.47 17.63
C VAL A 16 11.78 7.86 18.22
N PHE A 17 10.97 8.68 18.84
CA PHE A 17 9.62 8.29 19.26
C PHE A 17 8.75 8.15 18.01
N ALA A 18 8.44 6.93 17.63
CA ALA A 18 7.38 6.69 16.68
C ALA A 18 6.06 7.17 17.30
N VAL A 19 5.39 8.10 16.64
CA VAL A 19 4.07 8.56 17.08
C VAL A 19 3.06 7.46 16.77
N GLU A 20 2.48 6.90 17.82
CA GLU A 20 1.44 5.88 17.68
C GLU A 20 0.17 6.51 17.06
N PRO A 21 -0.37 5.90 15.97
CA PRO A 21 -1.55 6.45 15.32
C PRO A 21 -2.78 6.38 16.24
N LYS A 22 -3.51 7.49 16.36
CA LYS A 22 -4.68 7.61 17.23
C LYS A 22 -5.96 7.40 16.44
N PHE A 23 -6.86 6.57 16.99
CA PHE A 23 -8.21 6.37 16.47
C PHE A 23 -8.98 7.70 16.38
N ASN A 24 -9.76 7.90 15.32
CA ASN A 24 -10.49 9.12 14.96
C ASN A 24 -9.64 10.37 14.66
N VAL A 25 -8.31 10.30 14.82
CA VAL A 25 -7.39 11.38 14.45
C VAL A 25 -6.62 11.01 13.20
N ASN A 26 -5.92 9.88 13.22
CA ASN A 26 -5.07 9.40 12.12
C ASN A 26 -5.75 8.33 11.27
N PHE A 27 -6.69 7.59 11.83
CA PHE A 27 -7.45 6.56 11.13
C PHE A 27 -8.88 6.46 11.68
N LYS A 28 -9.76 5.86 10.87
CA LYS A 28 -11.14 5.51 11.24
C LYS A 28 -11.36 4.03 10.97
N GLN A 29 -12.10 3.38 11.84
CA GLN A 29 -12.52 2.01 11.61
C GLN A 29 -13.65 1.98 10.57
N THR A 30 -13.62 1.02 9.66
CA THR A 30 -14.72 0.77 8.73
C THR A 30 -15.95 0.26 9.50
N LYS A 31 -17.14 0.58 9.00
CA LYS A 31 -18.41 0.14 9.64
C LYS A 31 -18.60 -1.37 9.58
N LYS A 32 -17.98 -2.00 8.61
CA LYS A 32 -18.01 -3.45 8.40
C LYS A 32 -16.59 -3.93 8.14
N GLU A 33 -16.22 -5.01 8.75
CA GLU A 33 -14.98 -5.69 8.45
C GLU A 33 -15.00 -6.18 6.99
N ILE A 34 -13.89 -5.96 6.28
CA ILE A 34 -13.71 -6.46 4.92
C ILE A 34 -12.94 -7.77 5.05
N GLU A 35 -13.60 -8.85 4.67
CA GLU A 35 -12.98 -10.17 4.69
C GLU A 35 -11.82 -10.21 3.67
N SER A 36 -10.67 -10.69 4.13
CA SER A 36 -9.53 -10.92 3.24
C SER A 36 -9.81 -12.12 2.35
N SER A 37 -9.54 -11.97 1.06
CA SER A 37 -9.57 -13.09 0.11
C SER A 37 -8.28 -13.92 0.13
N SER A 38 -7.34 -13.60 1.03
CA SER A 38 -6.05 -14.26 1.21
C SER A 38 -5.88 -14.72 2.66
N PRO A 39 -6.51 -15.83 3.09
CA PRO A 39 -6.47 -16.31 4.47
C PRO A 39 -5.03 -16.49 4.96
N GLY A 40 -4.75 -16.02 6.19
CA GLY A 40 -3.44 -16.13 6.81
C GLY A 40 -2.37 -15.18 6.27
N LYS A 41 -2.71 -14.27 5.36
CA LYS A 41 -1.81 -13.25 4.82
C LYS A 41 -2.32 -11.84 5.10
N ILE A 42 -1.41 -10.88 5.10
CA ILE A 42 -1.75 -9.45 5.07
C ILE A 42 -2.08 -9.10 3.62
N GLU A 43 -3.32 -8.72 3.37
CA GLU A 43 -3.76 -8.27 2.05
C GLU A 43 -3.66 -6.75 1.96
N VAL A 44 -2.90 -6.26 0.99
CA VAL A 44 -2.82 -4.83 0.63
C VAL A 44 -3.59 -4.65 -0.66
N LEU A 45 -4.62 -3.81 -0.62
CA LEU A 45 -5.54 -3.60 -1.73
C LEU A 45 -5.40 -2.18 -2.28
N GLU A 46 -5.05 -2.07 -3.54
CA GLU A 46 -5.11 -0.82 -4.29
C GLU A 46 -6.45 -0.68 -4.98
N LEU A 47 -7.18 0.37 -4.67
CA LEU A 47 -8.37 0.78 -5.42
C LEU A 47 -7.96 1.84 -6.44
N PHE A 48 -7.89 1.48 -7.71
CA PHE A 48 -7.41 2.35 -8.78
C PHE A 48 -8.45 2.67 -9.84
N TRP A 49 -8.14 3.61 -10.72
CA TRP A 49 -8.92 3.91 -11.92
C TRP A 49 -7.99 4.26 -13.07
N TYR A 50 -8.20 3.70 -14.26
CA TYR A 50 -7.36 3.95 -15.43
C TYR A 50 -7.24 5.43 -15.85
N GLY A 51 -8.24 6.26 -15.55
CA GLY A 51 -8.18 7.70 -15.79
C GLY A 51 -7.54 8.52 -14.67
N CYS A 52 -6.94 7.87 -13.67
CA CYS A 52 -6.33 8.54 -12.50
C CYS A 52 -4.85 8.81 -12.76
N ILE A 53 -4.50 10.07 -13.03
CA ILE A 53 -3.11 10.46 -13.26
C ILE A 53 -2.21 10.20 -12.03
N HIS A 54 -2.76 10.29 -10.81
CA HIS A 54 -2.01 10.01 -9.59
C HIS A 54 -1.72 8.51 -9.44
N CYS A 55 -2.68 7.64 -9.78
CA CYS A 55 -2.46 6.19 -9.80
C CYS A 55 -1.35 5.85 -10.81
N TYR A 56 -1.44 6.41 -12.03
CA TYR A 56 -0.41 6.23 -13.06
C TYR A 56 0.97 6.66 -12.61
N SER A 57 1.07 7.83 -11.95
CA SER A 57 2.36 8.33 -11.45
C SER A 57 2.94 7.49 -10.31
N MET A 58 2.08 6.84 -9.51
CA MET A 58 2.49 6.00 -8.39
C MET A 58 2.83 4.57 -8.81
N ASP A 59 2.28 4.09 -9.92
CA ASP A 59 2.38 2.73 -10.41
C ASP A 59 3.82 2.17 -10.44
N PRO A 60 4.85 2.85 -10.99
CA PRO A 60 6.21 2.33 -11.00
C PRO A 60 6.83 2.11 -9.61
N TYR A 61 6.34 2.83 -8.60
CA TYR A 61 6.79 2.67 -7.21
C TYR A 61 6.08 1.49 -6.56
N LEU A 62 4.78 1.31 -6.83
CA LEU A 62 4.00 0.18 -6.34
C LEU A 62 4.51 -1.14 -6.90
N GLU A 63 4.83 -1.20 -8.19
CA GLU A 63 5.42 -2.40 -8.80
C GLU A 63 6.74 -2.78 -8.14
N LYS A 64 7.68 -1.85 -8.03
CA LYS A 64 8.98 -2.08 -7.36
C LYS A 64 8.84 -2.49 -5.89
N TRP A 65 7.79 -2.03 -5.23
CA TRP A 65 7.50 -2.42 -3.87
C TRP A 65 6.86 -3.82 -3.83
N ALA A 66 5.91 -4.10 -4.72
CA ALA A 66 5.23 -5.38 -4.81
C ALA A 66 6.20 -6.54 -5.10
N ASP A 67 7.21 -6.31 -5.95
CA ASP A 67 8.28 -7.28 -6.26
C ASP A 67 9.12 -7.70 -5.04
N LYS A 68 9.08 -6.92 -3.95
CA LYS A 68 9.89 -7.13 -2.73
C LYS A 68 9.05 -7.55 -1.54
N LEU A 69 7.78 -7.88 -1.75
CA LEU A 69 6.90 -8.26 -0.67
C LEU A 69 7.32 -9.58 -0.04
N PRO A 70 7.29 -9.67 1.30
CA PRO A 70 7.50 -10.95 1.96
C PRO A 70 6.32 -11.89 1.69
N GLU A 71 6.54 -13.20 1.79
CA GLU A 71 5.55 -14.24 1.45
C GLU A 71 4.23 -14.13 2.24
N TYR A 72 4.25 -13.51 3.40
CA TYR A 72 3.04 -13.29 4.21
C TYR A 72 2.22 -12.07 3.80
N VAL A 73 2.63 -11.31 2.76
CA VAL A 73 1.91 -10.16 2.22
C VAL A 73 1.49 -10.45 0.79
N VAL A 74 0.26 -10.08 0.45
CA VAL A 74 -0.28 -10.15 -0.91
C VAL A 74 -0.74 -8.76 -1.32
N PHE A 75 -0.32 -8.33 -2.50
CA PHE A 75 -0.80 -7.11 -3.12
C PHE A 75 -1.82 -7.44 -4.20
N LYS A 76 -2.95 -6.73 -4.20
CA LYS A 76 -4.01 -6.86 -5.20
C LYS A 76 -4.47 -5.50 -5.68
N ARG A 77 -4.88 -5.45 -6.94
CA ARG A 77 -5.48 -4.28 -7.56
C ARG A 77 -6.94 -4.54 -7.86
N ILE A 78 -7.80 -3.57 -7.60
CA ILE A 78 -9.22 -3.64 -7.95
C ILE A 78 -9.63 -2.28 -8.54
N PRO A 79 -10.28 -2.27 -9.72
CA PRO A 79 -10.75 -1.04 -10.31
C PRO A 79 -11.93 -0.48 -9.49
N ALA A 80 -11.81 0.76 -9.04
CA ALA A 80 -12.88 1.47 -8.34
C ALA A 80 -13.98 1.90 -9.31
N ILE A 81 -15.26 1.78 -8.90
CA ILE A 81 -16.44 2.14 -9.71
C ILE A 81 -17.37 3.09 -8.92
N PRO A 82 -16.90 4.25 -8.45
CA PRO A 82 -17.78 5.21 -7.75
C PRO A 82 -18.77 5.91 -8.67
N ARG A 83 -18.56 5.84 -10.01
CA ARG A 83 -19.38 6.49 -11.02
C ARG A 83 -19.57 5.59 -12.24
N LYS A 84 -20.71 5.74 -12.93
CA LYS A 84 -21.02 4.96 -14.15
C LYS A 84 -19.99 5.15 -15.27
N SER A 85 -19.37 6.33 -15.39
CA SER A 85 -18.33 6.60 -16.38
C SER A 85 -17.02 5.79 -16.18
N TRP A 86 -16.82 5.16 -15.01
CA TRP A 86 -15.65 4.34 -14.72
C TRP A 86 -15.84 2.86 -15.04
N VAL A 87 -17.10 2.45 -15.27
CA VAL A 87 -17.46 1.06 -15.60
C VAL A 87 -16.69 0.51 -16.80
N PRO A 88 -16.51 1.23 -17.94
CA PRO A 88 -15.76 0.68 -19.06
C PRO A 88 -14.32 0.31 -18.71
N GLY A 89 -13.62 1.11 -17.91
CA GLY A 89 -12.27 0.80 -17.44
C GLY A 89 -12.24 -0.45 -16.56
N ALA A 90 -13.20 -0.58 -15.63
CA ALA A 90 -13.30 -1.77 -14.79
C ALA A 90 -13.58 -3.03 -15.60
N LYS A 91 -14.43 -2.95 -16.61
CA LYS A 91 -14.69 -4.07 -17.54
C LYS A 91 -13.43 -4.47 -18.31
N ALA A 92 -12.65 -3.49 -18.78
CA ALA A 92 -11.40 -3.75 -19.48
C ALA A 92 -10.41 -4.48 -18.55
N TYR A 93 -10.26 -4.01 -17.30
CA TYR A 93 -9.41 -4.66 -16.33
C TYR A 93 -9.78 -6.12 -16.11
N PHE A 94 -11.03 -6.42 -15.79
CA PHE A 94 -11.46 -7.80 -15.55
C PHE A 94 -11.40 -8.69 -16.81
N ALA A 95 -11.52 -8.12 -18.00
CA ALA A 95 -11.29 -8.86 -19.24
C ALA A 95 -9.80 -9.23 -19.39
N LEU A 96 -8.89 -8.30 -19.10
CA LEU A 96 -7.43 -8.56 -19.12
C LEU A 96 -7.03 -9.57 -18.04
N GLU A 97 -7.57 -9.44 -16.82
CA GLU A 97 -7.37 -10.40 -15.73
C GLU A 97 -7.78 -11.82 -16.14
N THR A 98 -8.95 -11.98 -16.79
CA THR A 98 -9.43 -13.26 -17.29
C THR A 98 -8.48 -13.88 -18.33
N LEU A 99 -7.72 -13.05 -19.03
CA LEU A 99 -6.76 -13.47 -20.06
C LEU A 99 -5.32 -13.55 -19.53
N ASP A 100 -5.09 -13.31 -18.23
CA ASP A 100 -3.76 -13.24 -17.61
C ASP A 100 -2.85 -12.19 -18.29
N LEU A 101 -3.44 -11.04 -18.62
CA LEU A 101 -2.79 -9.94 -19.34
C LEU A 101 -2.71 -8.64 -18.52
N GLU A 102 -3.14 -8.65 -17.25
CA GLU A 102 -2.97 -7.52 -16.37
C GLU A 102 -1.47 -7.28 -16.12
N GLY A 103 -1.05 -6.05 -16.26
CA GLY A 103 0.34 -5.66 -16.04
C GLY A 103 1.31 -5.92 -17.21
N LYS A 104 0.77 -6.14 -18.42
CA LYS A 104 1.57 -6.26 -19.64
C LYS A 104 1.38 -5.07 -20.57
#